data_4520b48d44af57f9ce2c1a4212bacd64
#
_entry.id   4520b48d44af57f9ce2c1a4212bacd64
#
_cell.length_a   1.000
_cell.length_b   1.000
_cell.length_c   1.000
_cell.angle_alpha   90.00
_cell.angle_beta   90.00
_cell.angle_gamma   90.00
#
_symmetry.space_group_name_H-M   'P 1'
#
loop_
_entity.id
_entity.type
_entity.pdbx_description
1 polymer ?
#
loop_
_entity_poly.entity_id
_entity_poly.type
_entity_poly.pdbx_seq_one_letter_code
_entity_poly.pdbx_strand_id
1 'polypeptide(L)'
;MEEINIILPNQLFKTPSLNKENKTYLIEEYLFFRQYNFHKQKIHFHRATMKNYEKHLSSIGFRVTYIDAFDNNADIRTFLETQVHKKCTLHCYQPEDNWLQKRIEEICVKKGIKLVKVDNPLFLANQEELNVFFKKEKKKFFQTSFYKTQRQKFNLLLNEEGKPEGGKWTYDDQNREKYPKDKIPPTIQY
;
A
#
# COMPACT_ATOMS: atom_id res chain seq x y z
N MET A 1 26.23 10.75 2.08
CA MET A 1 25.61 9.71 1.23
C MET A 1 24.30 10.31 0.77
N GLU A 2 24.00 10.24 -0.51
CA GLU A 2 22.75 10.80 -1.02
C GLU A 2 21.57 9.97 -0.53
N GLU A 3 20.51 10.63 -0.04
CA GLU A 3 19.26 10.01 0.36
C GLU A 3 18.11 10.59 -0.45
N ILE A 4 17.27 9.73 -1.01
CA ILE A 4 16.13 10.11 -1.81
C ILE A 4 14.86 9.40 -1.35
N ASN A 5 13.73 10.06 -1.57
CA ASN A 5 12.41 9.47 -1.37
C ASN A 5 11.77 9.19 -2.73
N ILE A 6 11.02 8.09 -2.82
CA ILE A 6 10.06 7.87 -3.90
C ILE A 6 8.65 7.71 -3.32
N ILE A 7 7.68 8.30 -4.01
CA ILE A 7 6.25 8.18 -3.69
C ILE A 7 5.51 7.77 -4.95
N LEU A 8 4.66 6.76 -4.82
CA LEU A 8 3.92 6.13 -5.91
C LEU A 8 2.43 6.55 -5.89
N PRO A 9 1.67 6.33 -6.98
CA PRO A 9 0.33 6.91 -7.16
C PRO A 9 -0.71 6.61 -6.09
N ASN A 10 -0.55 5.51 -5.35
CA ASN A 10 -1.46 5.09 -4.28
C ASN A 10 -0.94 5.40 -2.86
N GLN A 11 0.17 6.14 -2.73
CA GLN A 11 0.85 6.44 -1.47
C GLN A 11 0.76 7.93 -1.10
N LEU A 12 -0.38 8.56 -1.35
CA LEU A 12 -0.60 10.00 -1.18
C LEU A 12 -1.14 10.32 0.21
N PHE A 13 -0.28 10.23 1.23
CA PHE A 13 -0.67 10.39 2.63
C PHE A 13 -0.63 11.85 3.09
N LYS A 14 -1.67 12.30 3.77
CA LYS A 14 -1.77 13.68 4.30
C LYS A 14 -0.58 14.05 5.18
N THR A 15 -0.09 13.09 5.98
CA THR A 15 1.08 13.26 6.84
C THR A 15 2.14 12.24 6.44
N PRO A 16 3.06 12.59 5.53
CA PRO A 16 4.12 11.67 5.12
C PRO A 16 5.09 11.35 6.24
N SER A 17 5.47 10.08 6.37
CA SER A 17 6.51 9.62 7.32
C SER A 17 7.92 9.65 6.73
N LEU A 18 8.07 10.14 5.49
CA LEU A 18 9.36 10.27 4.82
C LEU A 18 10.08 11.55 5.28
N ASN A 19 11.41 11.52 5.26
CA ASN A 19 12.19 12.69 5.61
C ASN A 19 12.10 13.77 4.52
N LYS A 20 11.58 14.95 4.85
CA LYS A 20 11.39 16.07 3.92
C LYS A 20 12.68 16.69 3.40
N GLU A 21 13.79 16.50 4.11
CA GLU A 21 15.13 17.01 3.69
C GLU A 21 15.67 16.22 2.49
N ASN A 22 15.20 15.01 2.27
CA ASN A 22 15.58 14.20 1.12
C ASN A 22 14.90 14.72 -0.15
N LYS A 23 15.60 14.64 -1.28
CA LYS A 23 14.99 14.87 -2.59
C LYS A 23 13.89 13.84 -2.81
N THR A 24 12.68 14.30 -3.12
CA THR A 24 11.49 13.45 -3.22
C THR A 24 11.02 13.37 -4.67
N TYR A 25 10.90 12.17 -5.19
CA TYR A 25 10.36 11.89 -6.51
C TYR A 25 8.93 11.38 -6.39
N LEU A 26 7.99 12.10 -7.01
CA LEU A 26 6.60 11.70 -7.12
C LEU A 26 6.38 11.18 -8.53
N ILE A 27 6.19 9.85 -8.67
CA ILE A 27 6.29 9.17 -9.96
C ILE A 27 4.91 8.64 -10.39
N GLU A 28 4.43 9.07 -11.57
CA GLU A 28 3.29 8.44 -12.25
C GLU A 28 3.72 7.06 -12.79
N GLU A 29 3.91 6.11 -11.89
CA GLU A 29 4.56 4.83 -12.16
C GLU A 29 3.85 4.03 -13.25
N TYR A 30 4.63 3.43 -14.14
CA TYR A 30 4.20 2.69 -15.34
C TYR A 30 3.10 1.66 -15.06
N LEU A 31 3.17 0.91 -13.94
CA LEU A 31 2.18 -0.10 -13.55
C LEU A 31 0.77 0.49 -13.41
N PHE A 32 0.66 1.73 -12.94
CA PHE A 32 -0.62 2.39 -12.68
C PHE A 32 -1.17 3.16 -13.89
N PHE A 33 -0.30 3.56 -14.82
CA PHE A 33 -0.69 4.45 -15.91
C PHE A 33 -0.62 3.78 -17.30
N ARG A 34 0.32 2.86 -17.52
CA ARG A 34 0.65 2.38 -18.87
C ARG A 34 0.77 0.86 -19.00
N GLN A 35 0.83 0.10 -17.92
CA GLN A 35 0.96 -1.37 -17.96
C GLN A 35 -0.20 -2.02 -18.75
N TYR A 36 -1.40 -1.45 -18.64
CA TYR A 36 -2.62 -1.89 -19.29
C TYR A 36 -3.38 -0.69 -19.87
N ASN A 37 -4.33 -0.94 -20.75
CA ASN A 37 -5.25 0.07 -21.26
C ASN A 37 -6.31 0.40 -20.19
N PHE A 38 -5.92 1.20 -19.21
CA PHE A 38 -6.84 1.61 -18.15
C PHE A 38 -7.92 2.58 -18.65
N HIS A 39 -9.04 2.58 -17.97
CA HIS A 39 -10.11 3.53 -18.24
C HIS A 39 -9.63 4.98 -18.06
N LYS A 40 -9.98 5.86 -18.99
CA LYS A 40 -9.53 7.28 -19.02
C LYS A 40 -9.81 8.03 -17.71
N GLN A 41 -10.98 7.80 -17.09
CA GLN A 41 -11.32 8.43 -15.81
C GLN A 41 -10.40 8.01 -14.68
N LYS A 42 -9.98 6.73 -14.65
CA LYS A 42 -9.00 6.25 -13.66
C LYS A 42 -7.66 6.97 -13.81
N ILE A 43 -7.14 7.06 -15.04
CA ILE A 43 -5.88 7.75 -15.32
C ILE A 43 -5.98 9.23 -14.96
N HIS A 44 -7.08 9.89 -15.35
CA HIS A 44 -7.33 11.28 -15.01
C HIS A 44 -7.38 11.53 -13.51
N PHE A 45 -8.10 10.68 -12.78
CA PHE A 45 -8.20 10.77 -11.32
C PHE A 45 -6.83 10.59 -10.64
N HIS A 46 -6.07 9.58 -11.03
CA HIS A 46 -4.71 9.37 -10.50
C HIS A 46 -3.83 10.60 -10.73
N ARG A 47 -3.80 11.14 -11.96
CA ARG A 47 -3.00 12.33 -12.27
C ARG A 47 -3.46 13.55 -11.48
N ALA A 48 -4.76 13.79 -11.41
CA ALA A 48 -5.31 14.93 -10.66
C ALA A 48 -4.96 14.86 -9.16
N THR A 49 -5.10 13.69 -8.55
CA THR A 49 -4.73 13.49 -7.13
C THR A 49 -3.23 13.64 -6.90
N MET A 50 -2.39 13.12 -7.78
CA MET A 50 -0.94 13.25 -7.69
C MET A 50 -0.49 14.71 -7.88
N LYS A 51 -1.06 15.45 -8.84
CA LYS A 51 -0.75 16.87 -9.02
C LYS A 51 -1.20 17.72 -7.83
N ASN A 52 -2.32 17.40 -7.22
CA ASN A 52 -2.72 18.03 -5.97
C ASN A 52 -1.77 17.70 -4.82
N TYR A 53 -1.31 16.45 -4.76
CA TYR A 53 -0.36 16.00 -3.74
C TYR A 53 1.03 16.61 -3.91
N GLU A 54 1.51 16.84 -5.12
CA GLU A 54 2.73 17.61 -5.41
C GLU A 54 2.69 18.98 -4.73
N LYS A 55 1.56 19.71 -4.90
CA LYS A 55 1.36 21.00 -4.24
C LYS A 55 1.34 20.89 -2.70
N HIS A 56 0.66 19.87 -2.19
CA HIS A 56 0.62 19.60 -0.75
C HIS A 56 2.02 19.35 -0.19
N LEU A 57 2.80 18.45 -0.80
CA LEU A 57 4.17 18.15 -0.36
C LEU A 57 5.05 19.40 -0.38
N SER A 58 4.98 20.19 -1.44
CA SER A 58 5.72 21.45 -1.55
C SER A 58 5.32 22.45 -0.46
N SER A 59 4.03 22.54 -0.11
CA SER A 59 3.53 23.45 0.94
C SER A 59 4.00 23.08 2.34
N ILE A 60 4.33 21.81 2.58
CA ILE A 60 4.86 21.33 3.87
C ILE A 60 6.39 21.17 3.87
N GLY A 61 7.07 21.66 2.81
CA GLY A 61 8.52 21.80 2.76
C GLY A 61 9.29 20.68 2.08
N PHE A 62 8.63 19.75 1.38
CA PHE A 62 9.33 18.75 0.57
C PHE A 62 9.88 19.35 -0.72
N ARG A 63 11.08 18.91 -1.12
CA ARG A 63 11.67 19.22 -2.43
C ARG A 63 11.24 18.17 -3.45
N VAL A 64 10.13 18.43 -4.17
CA VAL A 64 9.47 17.46 -5.05
C VAL A 64 9.96 17.60 -6.49
N THR A 65 10.30 16.48 -7.11
CA THR A 65 10.45 16.32 -8.56
C THR A 65 9.34 15.41 -9.05
N TYR A 66 8.45 15.94 -9.86
CA TYR A 66 7.35 15.17 -10.45
C TYR A 66 7.80 14.50 -11.74
N ILE A 67 7.51 13.21 -11.88
CA ILE A 67 7.79 12.42 -13.08
C ILE A 67 6.46 12.03 -13.73
N ASP A 68 6.22 12.56 -14.93
CA ASP A 68 5.01 12.27 -15.73
C ASP A 68 5.05 10.86 -16.32
N ALA A 69 3.89 10.25 -16.52
CA ALA A 69 3.75 8.90 -17.06
C ALA A 69 4.36 8.69 -18.46
N PHE A 70 4.57 9.76 -19.21
CA PHE A 70 5.21 9.70 -20.54
C PHE A 70 6.73 9.87 -20.49
N ASP A 71 7.30 10.24 -19.34
CA ASP A 71 8.74 10.21 -19.13
C ASP A 71 9.24 8.77 -19.09
N ASN A 72 10.45 8.52 -19.63
CA ASN A 72 11.08 7.20 -19.59
C ASN A 72 11.34 6.72 -18.15
N ASN A 73 11.56 7.66 -17.22
CA ASN A 73 11.76 7.39 -15.80
C ASN A 73 10.45 7.14 -15.03
N ALA A 74 9.29 7.14 -15.70
CA ALA A 74 8.03 6.72 -15.06
C ALA A 74 8.00 5.22 -14.75
N ASP A 75 8.76 4.40 -15.46
CA ASP A 75 9.01 3.02 -15.07
C ASP A 75 10.05 3.00 -13.95
N ILE A 76 9.67 2.49 -12.78
CA ILE A 76 10.54 2.45 -11.61
C ILE A 76 11.86 1.70 -11.89
N ARG A 77 11.87 0.75 -12.80
CA ARG A 77 13.08 0.01 -13.20
C ARG A 77 14.06 0.95 -13.89
N THR A 78 13.58 1.70 -14.90
CA THR A 78 14.37 2.68 -15.62
C THR A 78 14.84 3.80 -14.70
N PHE A 79 13.95 4.31 -13.83
CA PHE A 79 14.28 5.32 -12.84
C PHE A 79 15.45 4.89 -11.95
N LEU A 80 15.36 3.72 -11.34
CA LEU A 80 16.40 3.21 -10.45
C LEU A 80 17.73 2.93 -11.20
N GLU A 81 17.65 2.49 -12.44
CA GLU A 81 18.86 2.25 -13.24
C GLU A 81 19.55 3.53 -13.69
N THR A 82 18.82 4.58 -14.04
CA THR A 82 19.36 5.79 -14.65
C THR A 82 19.54 6.97 -13.69
N GLN A 83 18.63 7.15 -12.75
CA GLN A 83 18.58 8.32 -11.86
C GLN A 83 19.20 8.08 -10.48
N VAL A 84 19.37 6.82 -10.07
CA VAL A 84 19.85 6.48 -8.73
C VAL A 84 21.26 5.92 -8.80
N HIS A 85 22.21 6.59 -8.14
CA HIS A 85 23.62 6.18 -8.14
C HIS A 85 23.90 5.08 -7.09
N LYS A 86 24.99 4.33 -7.29
CA LYS A 86 25.54 3.43 -6.28
C LYS A 86 25.81 4.20 -4.99
N LYS A 87 25.56 3.57 -3.84
CA LYS A 87 25.71 4.16 -2.50
C LYS A 87 24.63 5.19 -2.12
N CYS A 88 23.56 5.35 -2.91
CA CYS A 88 22.37 6.09 -2.49
C CYS A 88 21.57 5.26 -1.49
N THR A 89 20.88 5.92 -0.56
CA THR A 89 19.81 5.32 0.24
C THR A 89 18.45 5.72 -0.35
N LEU A 90 17.69 4.73 -0.77
CA LEU A 90 16.33 4.90 -1.30
C LEU A 90 15.30 4.66 -0.21
N HIS A 91 14.49 5.65 0.10
CA HIS A 91 13.36 5.53 1.02
C HIS A 91 12.05 5.45 0.24
N CYS A 92 11.21 4.47 0.56
CA CYS A 92 9.87 4.36 0.00
C CYS A 92 8.91 3.73 1.02
N TYR A 93 7.62 3.99 0.87
CA TYR A 93 6.63 3.18 1.58
C TYR A 93 6.66 1.74 1.08
N GLN A 94 6.40 0.79 1.98
CA GLN A 94 6.23 -0.61 1.59
C GLN A 94 5.20 -0.70 0.46
N PRO A 95 5.58 -1.18 -0.75
CA PRO A 95 4.61 -1.34 -1.85
C PRO A 95 3.57 -2.41 -1.52
N GLU A 96 2.32 -2.16 -1.90
CA GLU A 96 1.22 -3.12 -1.78
C GLU A 96 1.21 -4.14 -2.92
N ASP A 97 1.77 -3.75 -4.06
CA ASP A 97 1.84 -4.56 -5.25
C ASP A 97 3.13 -5.39 -5.28
N ASN A 98 2.97 -6.71 -5.40
CA ASN A 98 4.10 -7.64 -5.39
C ASN A 98 5.06 -7.46 -6.59
N TRP A 99 4.55 -7.07 -7.77
CA TRP A 99 5.42 -6.81 -8.94
C TRP A 99 6.27 -5.57 -8.70
N LEU A 100 5.65 -4.53 -8.18
CA LEU A 100 6.33 -3.28 -7.86
C LEU A 100 7.39 -3.47 -6.79
N GLN A 101 7.06 -4.21 -5.73
CA GLN A 101 8.02 -4.57 -4.69
C GLN A 101 9.23 -5.31 -5.27
N LYS A 102 9.00 -6.35 -6.07
CA LYS A 102 10.09 -7.11 -6.71
C LYS A 102 10.93 -6.25 -7.63
N ARG A 103 10.32 -5.42 -8.48
CA ARG A 103 11.05 -4.50 -9.38
C ARG A 103 11.99 -3.58 -8.62
N ILE A 104 11.56 -3.04 -7.49
CA ILE A 104 12.37 -2.15 -6.65
C ILE A 104 13.49 -2.96 -5.98
N GLU A 105 13.17 -4.05 -5.32
CA GLU A 105 14.12 -4.86 -4.55
C GLU A 105 15.23 -5.45 -5.44
N GLU A 106 14.87 -6.03 -6.58
CA GLU A 106 15.82 -6.65 -7.51
C GLU A 106 16.85 -5.64 -8.04
N ILE A 107 16.41 -4.44 -8.41
CA ILE A 107 17.31 -3.41 -8.91
C ILE A 107 18.16 -2.81 -7.80
N CYS A 108 17.60 -2.59 -6.62
CA CYS A 108 18.35 -2.12 -5.47
C CYS A 108 19.49 -3.08 -5.11
N VAL A 109 19.21 -4.39 -5.08
CA VAL A 109 20.22 -5.43 -4.85
C VAL A 109 21.29 -5.41 -5.96
N LYS A 110 20.86 -5.43 -7.23
CA LYS A 110 21.77 -5.43 -8.41
C LYS A 110 22.73 -4.24 -8.41
N LYS A 111 22.25 -3.06 -8.02
CA LYS A 111 23.03 -1.80 -8.03
C LYS A 111 23.74 -1.48 -6.72
N GLY A 112 23.48 -2.24 -5.66
CA GLY A 112 24.01 -1.93 -4.33
C GLY A 112 23.42 -0.65 -3.73
N ILE A 113 22.13 -0.37 -4.03
CA ILE A 113 21.36 0.73 -3.44
C ILE A 113 20.81 0.25 -2.10
N LYS A 114 21.00 1.01 -1.04
CA LYS A 114 20.40 0.73 0.26
C LYS A 114 18.90 1.06 0.21
N LEU A 115 18.03 0.05 0.31
CA LEU A 115 16.58 0.24 0.34
C LEU A 115 16.09 0.33 1.79
N VAL A 116 15.38 1.40 2.12
CA VAL A 116 14.68 1.60 3.39
C VAL A 116 13.18 1.65 3.11
N LYS A 117 12.48 0.61 3.54
CA LYS A 117 11.01 0.54 3.43
C LYS A 117 10.38 1.09 4.70
N VAL A 118 9.50 2.07 4.54
CA VAL A 118 8.69 2.66 5.60
C VAL A 118 7.34 1.96 5.63
N ASP A 119 6.79 1.72 6.81
CA ASP A 119 5.48 1.10 6.97
C ASP A 119 4.41 1.87 6.19
N ASN A 120 3.55 1.12 5.52
CA ASN A 120 2.48 1.70 4.71
C ASN A 120 1.24 1.98 5.57
N PRO A 121 0.83 3.26 5.75
CA PRO A 121 -0.31 3.61 6.59
C PRO A 121 -1.68 3.11 6.08
N LEU A 122 -1.76 2.53 4.89
CA LEU A 122 -2.99 1.89 4.39
C LEU A 122 -3.34 0.61 5.16
N PHE A 123 -2.39 0.04 5.90
CA PHE A 123 -2.58 -1.22 6.62
C PHE A 123 -2.37 -1.03 8.12
N LEU A 124 -3.24 -1.63 8.92
CA LEU A 124 -3.15 -1.61 10.37
C LEU A 124 -1.99 -2.49 10.89
N ALA A 125 -1.65 -3.55 10.17
CA ALA A 125 -0.57 -4.47 10.52
C ALA A 125 0.62 -4.27 9.58
N ASN A 126 1.81 -4.14 10.13
CA ASN A 126 3.04 -4.10 9.36
C ASN A 126 3.56 -5.50 9.00
N GLN A 127 4.60 -5.57 8.17
CA GLN A 127 5.14 -6.85 7.68
C GLN A 127 5.71 -7.73 8.80
N GLU A 128 6.30 -7.15 9.83
CA GLU A 128 6.86 -7.91 10.96
C GLU A 128 5.76 -8.61 11.74
N GLU A 129 4.66 -7.94 12.03
CA GLU A 129 3.49 -8.50 12.68
C GLU A 129 2.83 -9.60 11.86
N LEU A 130 2.72 -9.39 10.55
CA LEU A 130 2.22 -10.41 9.63
C LEU A 130 3.13 -11.65 9.65
N ASN A 131 4.44 -11.48 9.65
CA ASN A 131 5.40 -12.59 9.71
C ASN A 131 5.31 -13.37 11.04
N VAL A 132 5.03 -12.68 12.15
CA VAL A 132 4.82 -13.33 13.46
C VAL A 132 3.55 -14.17 13.46
N PHE A 133 2.46 -13.66 12.89
CA PHE A 133 1.18 -14.39 12.86
C PHE A 133 1.15 -15.48 11.78
N PHE A 134 1.63 -15.17 10.58
CA PHE A 134 1.65 -16.04 9.40
C PHE A 134 3.02 -16.71 9.21
N LYS A 135 3.50 -17.42 10.24
CA LYS A 135 4.78 -18.12 10.20
C LYS A 135 4.84 -19.11 9.03
N LYS A 136 6.01 -19.27 8.41
CA LYS A 136 6.23 -20.16 7.25
C LYS A 136 5.84 -21.62 7.52
N GLU A 137 6.01 -22.07 8.76
CA GLU A 137 5.70 -23.43 9.20
C GLU A 137 4.20 -23.67 9.41
N LYS A 138 3.40 -22.61 9.42
CA LYS A 138 1.95 -22.70 9.68
C LYS A 138 1.22 -23.24 8.46
N LYS A 139 0.62 -24.43 8.61
CA LYS A 139 -0.09 -25.12 7.51
C LYS A 139 -1.52 -24.63 7.26
N LYS A 140 -2.15 -23.97 8.25
CA LYS A 140 -3.54 -23.48 8.14
C LYS A 140 -3.63 -22.05 8.66
N PHE A 141 -4.35 -21.23 7.92
CA PHE A 141 -4.57 -19.81 8.25
C PHE A 141 -6.05 -19.58 8.49
N PHE A 142 -6.38 -19.08 9.68
CA PHE A 142 -7.74 -18.76 10.06
C PHE A 142 -7.91 -17.25 10.17
N GLN A 143 -8.67 -16.66 9.27
CA GLN A 143 -8.97 -15.22 9.25
C GLN A 143 -9.57 -14.75 10.58
N THR A 144 -10.49 -15.50 11.17
CA THR A 144 -11.11 -15.17 12.46
C THR A 144 -10.07 -15.07 13.59
N SER A 145 -9.04 -15.92 13.60
CA SER A 145 -7.98 -15.84 14.61
C SER A 145 -7.15 -14.57 14.46
N PHE A 146 -6.77 -14.22 13.23
CA PHE A 146 -6.08 -12.96 12.94
C PHE A 146 -6.93 -11.75 13.31
N TYR A 147 -8.19 -11.73 12.91
CA TYR A 147 -9.15 -10.69 13.24
C TYR A 147 -9.27 -10.46 14.76
N LYS A 148 -9.37 -11.54 15.57
CA LYS A 148 -9.39 -11.44 17.04
C LYS A 148 -8.14 -10.77 17.59
N THR A 149 -6.96 -11.18 17.12
CA THR A 149 -5.69 -10.57 17.58
C THR A 149 -5.61 -9.09 17.20
N GLN A 150 -6.09 -8.70 16.02
CA GLN A 150 -6.12 -7.29 15.61
C GLN A 150 -7.10 -6.47 16.46
N ARG A 151 -8.30 -6.99 16.74
CA ARG A 151 -9.26 -6.33 17.63
C ARG A 151 -8.69 -6.10 19.02
N GLN A 152 -8.01 -7.09 19.59
CA GLN A 152 -7.37 -6.96 20.89
C GLN A 152 -6.24 -5.93 20.87
N LYS A 153 -5.36 -5.99 19.85
CA LYS A 153 -4.24 -5.07 19.70
C LYS A 153 -4.68 -3.61 19.61
N PHE A 154 -5.72 -3.33 18.82
CA PHE A 154 -6.20 -1.98 18.56
C PHE A 154 -7.36 -1.56 19.49
N ASN A 155 -7.72 -2.40 20.46
CA ASN A 155 -8.83 -2.18 21.40
C ASN A 155 -10.15 -1.80 20.67
N LEU A 156 -10.48 -2.56 19.61
CA LEU A 156 -11.65 -2.31 18.76
C LEU A 156 -12.85 -3.15 19.20
N LEU A 157 -13.96 -2.49 19.52
CA LEU A 157 -15.21 -3.13 19.92
C LEU A 157 -15.01 -4.13 21.07
N LEU A 158 -14.23 -3.74 22.07
CA LEU A 158 -14.02 -4.47 23.32
C LEU A 158 -14.59 -3.68 24.48
N ASN A 159 -15.16 -4.38 25.46
CA ASN A 159 -15.57 -3.81 26.72
C ASN A 159 -14.35 -3.61 27.65
N GLU A 160 -14.58 -3.05 28.83
CA GLU A 160 -13.53 -2.78 29.84
C GLU A 160 -12.78 -4.03 30.29
N GLU A 161 -13.40 -5.21 30.18
CA GLU A 161 -12.79 -6.51 30.51
C GLU A 161 -11.99 -7.10 29.34
N GLY A 162 -11.88 -6.43 28.18
CA GLY A 162 -11.24 -6.92 26.97
C GLY A 162 -12.03 -8.00 26.22
N LYS A 163 -13.33 -8.17 26.56
CA LYS A 163 -14.25 -9.08 25.89
C LYS A 163 -14.95 -8.36 24.72
N PRO A 164 -15.38 -9.09 23.67
CA PRO A 164 -16.04 -8.45 22.54
C PRO A 164 -17.39 -7.83 22.96
N GLU A 165 -17.65 -6.60 22.54
CA GLU A 165 -18.98 -6.01 22.62
C GLU A 165 -20.00 -6.89 21.92
N GLY A 166 -21.19 -7.02 22.50
CA GLY A 166 -22.23 -7.93 22.02
C GLY A 166 -21.98 -9.41 22.27
N GLY A 167 -20.93 -9.76 23.05
CA GLY A 167 -20.64 -11.13 23.49
C GLY A 167 -20.06 -12.09 22.44
N LYS A 168 -19.91 -11.63 21.19
CA LYS A 168 -19.37 -12.45 20.09
C LYS A 168 -18.19 -11.79 19.39
N TRP A 169 -17.20 -12.60 19.02
CA TRP A 169 -16.04 -12.11 18.24
C TRP A 169 -16.36 -11.85 16.78
N THR A 170 -17.33 -12.55 16.21
CA THR A 170 -17.74 -12.44 14.81
C THR A 170 -19.22 -12.70 14.69
N TYR A 171 -19.85 -12.07 13.70
CA TYR A 171 -21.27 -12.21 13.36
C TYR A 171 -21.45 -12.81 11.95
N ASP A 172 -20.41 -13.43 11.41
CA ASP A 172 -20.35 -13.98 10.05
C ASP A 172 -20.73 -15.48 10.00
N ASP A 173 -21.31 -16.03 11.05
CA ASP A 173 -21.70 -17.43 11.17
C ASP A 173 -22.76 -17.85 10.14
N GLN A 174 -23.60 -16.91 9.67
CA GLN A 174 -24.66 -17.14 8.70
C GLN A 174 -24.29 -16.78 7.24
N ASN A 175 -23.12 -16.24 6.98
CA ASN A 175 -22.71 -15.73 5.67
C ASN A 175 -22.68 -16.79 4.54
N ARG A 176 -22.63 -18.07 4.90
CA ARG A 176 -22.56 -19.19 3.93
C ARG A 176 -23.74 -20.14 3.99
N GLU A 177 -24.83 -19.71 4.62
CA GLU A 177 -26.04 -20.49 4.62
C GLU A 177 -26.64 -20.55 3.22
N LYS A 178 -27.17 -21.71 2.87
CA LYS A 178 -27.89 -21.86 1.61
C LYS A 178 -29.22 -21.12 1.70
N TYR A 179 -29.68 -20.59 0.56
CA TYR A 179 -31.02 -20.02 0.48
C TYR A 179 -32.04 -21.05 0.94
N PRO A 180 -32.99 -20.69 1.83
CA PRO A 180 -34.00 -21.63 2.36
C PRO A 180 -34.80 -22.28 1.24
N LYS A 181 -34.94 -23.62 1.28
CA LYS A 181 -35.61 -24.38 0.24
C LYS A 181 -37.14 -24.11 0.19
N ASP A 182 -37.68 -23.65 1.29
CA ASP A 182 -39.10 -23.30 1.48
C ASP A 182 -39.43 -21.87 1.02
N LYS A 183 -38.41 -21.07 0.63
CA LYS A 183 -38.63 -19.71 0.14
C LYS A 183 -38.42 -19.61 -1.36
N ILE A 184 -39.30 -18.85 -2.00
CA ILE A 184 -39.15 -18.48 -3.41
C ILE A 184 -38.31 -17.21 -3.48
N PRO A 185 -37.23 -17.17 -4.28
CA PRO A 185 -36.46 -15.95 -4.46
C PRO A 185 -37.31 -14.79 -4.97
N PRO A 186 -37.13 -13.56 -4.50
CA PRO A 186 -37.87 -12.41 -4.98
C PRO A 186 -37.67 -12.21 -6.48
N THR A 187 -38.74 -11.88 -7.19
CA THR A 187 -38.64 -11.52 -8.61
C THR A 187 -37.95 -10.18 -8.77
N ILE A 188 -36.88 -10.13 -9.58
CA ILE A 188 -36.20 -8.90 -9.93
C ILE A 188 -36.85 -8.33 -11.18
N GLN A 189 -37.32 -7.09 -11.11
CA GLN A 189 -37.74 -6.31 -12.28
C GLN A 189 -36.51 -5.58 -12.81
N TYR A 190 -36.20 -5.76 -14.09
CA TYR A 190 -35.11 -5.11 -14.80
C TYR A 190 -35.58 -3.80 -15.44
#